data_7b156a081eda534e0b351804ddeaad42
#
_entry.id   7b156a081eda534e0b351804ddeaad42
#
_cell.length_a   1.000
_cell.length_b   1.000
_cell.length_c   1.000
_cell.angle_alpha   90.00
_cell.angle_beta   90.00
_cell.angle_gamma   90.00
#
_symmetry.space_group_name_H-M   'P 1'
#
loop_
_entity.id
_entity.type
_entity.pdbx_description
1 polymer ?
#
loop_
_entity_poly.entity_id
_entity_poly.type
_entity_poly.pdbx_seq_one_letter_code
_entity_poly.pdbx_strand_id
1 'polypeptide(L)'
;VFVEKLNCLLEEKRVLAAHDRSDGGLAVAVAEMAMAGGIGCTIKLDAAAPEAALAELFTEGPAMVMQLEADKAAAVIDELAALGLKVKVIGDVELASKELKVTAAGALAMQLPLATIRGLWSENSVNMRIHRDNPACGEQERKNAYAENDPGMSFKLTYDPTEIPTITGNARPN
;
A
#
# COMPACT_ATOMS: atom_id res chain seq x y z
N VAL A 1 -5.43 18.88 -14.97
CA VAL A 1 -5.38 17.81 -15.98
C VAL A 1 -5.10 16.45 -15.35
N PHE A 2 -3.92 16.18 -14.72
CA PHE A 2 -3.62 14.85 -14.14
C PHE A 2 -4.58 14.47 -13.01
N VAL A 3 -4.75 15.35 -12.01
CA VAL A 3 -5.64 15.10 -10.84
C VAL A 3 -7.09 14.90 -11.28
N GLU A 4 -7.58 15.66 -12.23
CA GLU A 4 -8.92 15.48 -12.79
C GLU A 4 -9.08 14.11 -13.44
N LYS A 5 -8.06 13.69 -14.23
CA LYS A 5 -8.08 12.37 -14.86
C LYS A 5 -8.02 11.24 -13.84
N LEU A 6 -7.19 11.39 -12.80
CA LEU A 6 -7.12 10.44 -11.71
C LEU A 6 -8.49 10.30 -11.00
N ASN A 7 -9.15 11.42 -10.70
CA ASN A 7 -10.45 11.39 -10.08
C ASN A 7 -11.50 10.67 -10.95
N CYS A 8 -11.51 10.92 -12.28
CA CYS A 8 -12.37 10.17 -13.19
C CYS A 8 -12.09 8.65 -13.13
N LEU A 9 -10.81 8.26 -13.17
CA LEU A 9 -10.43 6.84 -13.12
C LEU A 9 -10.84 6.17 -11.79
N LEU A 10 -10.77 6.91 -10.68
CA LEU A 10 -11.23 6.43 -9.36
C LEU A 10 -12.76 6.31 -9.30
N GLU A 11 -13.49 7.30 -9.78
CA GLU A 11 -14.96 7.28 -9.86
C GLU A 11 -15.48 6.14 -10.76
N GLU A 12 -14.79 5.89 -11.87
CA GLU A 12 -15.05 4.77 -12.78
C GLU A 12 -14.60 3.41 -12.22
N LYS A 13 -13.98 3.38 -11.04
CA LYS A 13 -13.42 2.17 -10.40
C LYS A 13 -12.43 1.41 -11.30
N ARG A 14 -11.64 2.14 -12.05
CA ARG A 14 -10.60 1.61 -12.94
C ARG A 14 -9.22 1.56 -12.27
N VAL A 15 -9.05 2.26 -11.15
CA VAL A 15 -7.88 2.20 -10.28
C VAL A 15 -8.29 1.49 -8.99
N LEU A 16 -7.61 0.40 -8.64
CA LEU A 16 -7.88 -0.41 -7.46
C LEU A 16 -7.19 0.15 -6.21
N ALA A 17 -5.99 0.69 -6.38
CA ALA A 17 -5.22 1.36 -5.35
C ALA A 17 -4.27 2.36 -5.99
N ALA A 18 -3.94 3.42 -5.28
CA ALA A 18 -2.99 4.44 -5.72
C ALA A 18 -2.18 4.96 -4.53
N HIS A 19 -0.93 5.28 -4.78
CA HIS A 19 -0.01 5.86 -3.80
C HIS A 19 0.93 6.84 -4.51
N ASP A 20 1.17 7.99 -3.91
CA ASP A 20 2.19 8.90 -4.39
C ASP A 20 3.60 8.36 -4.10
N ARG A 21 4.55 8.69 -4.95
CA ARG A 21 5.94 8.42 -4.68
C ARG A 21 6.52 9.58 -3.90
N SER A 22 6.77 9.38 -2.61
CA SER A 22 7.32 10.36 -1.69
C SER A 22 8.61 9.84 -1.03
N ASP A 23 8.77 10.02 0.26
CA ASP A 23 9.95 9.60 1.02
C ASP A 23 10.23 8.10 0.86
N GLY A 24 11.48 7.75 0.52
CA GLY A 24 11.89 6.38 0.24
C GLY A 24 11.55 5.87 -1.18
N GLY A 25 10.98 6.72 -2.03
CA GLY A 25 10.81 6.47 -3.45
C GLY A 25 9.81 5.36 -3.79
N LEU A 26 10.05 4.69 -4.91
CA LEU A 26 9.21 3.59 -5.40
C LEU A 26 9.18 2.40 -4.44
N ALA A 27 10.32 2.09 -3.81
CA ALA A 27 10.44 0.94 -2.91
C ALA A 27 9.47 1.05 -1.74
N VAL A 28 9.43 2.21 -1.08
CA VAL A 28 8.57 2.45 0.08
C VAL A 28 7.11 2.56 -0.34
N ALA A 29 6.79 3.31 -1.41
CA ALA A 29 5.42 3.43 -1.90
C ALA A 29 4.79 2.05 -2.21
N VAL A 30 5.51 1.17 -2.91
CA VAL A 30 5.00 -0.18 -3.19
C VAL A 30 4.94 -1.05 -1.94
N ALA A 31 5.92 -0.93 -1.03
CA ALA A 31 5.91 -1.66 0.24
C ALA A 31 4.69 -1.28 1.09
N GLU A 32 4.36 0.01 1.19
CA GLU A 32 3.19 0.51 1.93
C GLU A 32 1.88 0.05 1.30
N MET A 33 1.74 0.08 -0.02
CA MET A 33 0.58 -0.48 -0.73
C MET A 33 0.43 -1.98 -0.46
N ALA A 34 1.52 -2.76 -0.54
CA ALA A 34 1.52 -4.20 -0.30
C ALA A 34 1.18 -4.54 1.16
N MET A 35 1.73 -3.80 2.13
CA MET A 35 1.42 -3.96 3.56
C MET A 35 -0.05 -3.62 3.85
N ALA A 36 -0.58 -2.54 3.29
CA ALA A 36 -1.96 -2.11 3.49
C ALA A 36 -2.97 -3.13 2.93
N GLY A 37 -2.68 -3.69 1.76
CA GLY A 37 -3.50 -4.74 1.14
C GLY A 37 -3.27 -6.12 1.73
N GLY A 38 -2.15 -6.34 2.41
CA GLY A 38 -1.72 -7.67 2.86
C GLY A 38 -1.48 -8.65 1.71
N ILE A 39 -1.09 -8.15 0.55
CA ILE A 39 -0.94 -8.92 -0.70
C ILE A 39 0.46 -8.68 -1.25
N GLY A 40 1.14 -9.76 -1.64
CA GLY A 40 2.48 -9.70 -2.20
C GLY A 40 2.50 -9.13 -3.62
N CYS A 41 3.69 -8.69 -4.03
CA CYS A 41 3.90 -8.19 -5.38
C CYS A 41 5.37 -8.35 -5.82
N THR A 42 5.58 -8.26 -7.11
CA THR A 42 6.91 -8.26 -7.71
C THR A 42 7.15 -6.96 -8.47
N ILE A 43 8.17 -6.19 -8.08
CA ILE A 43 8.68 -5.05 -8.85
C ILE A 43 9.70 -5.55 -9.87
N LYS A 44 9.56 -5.11 -11.11
CA LYS A 44 10.44 -5.46 -12.23
C LYS A 44 11.22 -4.21 -12.66
N LEU A 45 12.51 -4.16 -12.35
CA LEU A 45 13.38 -3.07 -12.74
C LEU A 45 14.05 -3.39 -14.09
N ASP A 46 14.12 -2.39 -14.95
CA ASP A 46 14.84 -2.50 -16.22
C ASP A 46 16.36 -2.34 -16.04
N ALA A 47 16.77 -1.79 -14.90
CA ALA A 47 18.16 -1.51 -14.60
C ALA A 47 19.00 -2.79 -14.55
N ALA A 48 20.08 -2.81 -15.34
CA ALA A 48 21.02 -3.93 -15.37
C ALA A 48 22.16 -3.78 -14.34
N ALA A 49 22.47 -2.55 -13.91
CA ALA A 49 23.51 -2.26 -12.92
C ALA A 49 22.89 -2.01 -11.54
N PRO A 50 23.56 -2.47 -10.46
CA PRO A 50 23.04 -2.29 -9.09
C PRO A 50 22.77 -0.83 -8.72
N GLU A 51 23.66 0.09 -9.10
CA GLU A 51 23.52 1.51 -8.82
C GLU A 51 22.28 2.12 -9.51
N ALA A 52 22.01 1.70 -10.76
CA ALA A 52 20.84 2.13 -11.50
C ALA A 52 19.54 1.54 -10.90
N ALA A 53 19.59 0.30 -10.42
CA ALA A 53 18.46 -0.33 -9.72
C ALA A 53 18.14 0.40 -8.40
N LEU A 54 19.16 0.75 -7.62
CA LEU A 54 18.97 1.55 -6.41
C LEU A 54 18.41 2.95 -6.73
N ALA A 55 18.91 3.59 -7.77
CA ALA A 55 18.38 4.88 -8.21
C ALA A 55 16.90 4.77 -8.63
N GLU A 56 16.51 3.73 -9.38
CA GLU A 56 15.11 3.50 -9.77
C GLU A 56 14.19 3.28 -8.56
N LEU A 57 14.65 2.52 -7.55
CA LEU A 57 13.89 2.22 -6.34
C LEU A 57 13.75 3.43 -5.40
N PHE A 58 14.80 4.22 -5.21
CA PHE A 58 14.87 5.23 -4.14
C PHE A 58 14.86 6.68 -4.64
N THR A 59 14.63 6.93 -5.94
CA THR A 59 14.41 8.28 -6.43
C THR A 59 13.06 8.81 -5.96
N GLU A 60 13.05 9.98 -5.29
CA GLU A 60 11.88 10.63 -4.70
C GLU A 60 11.22 11.69 -5.62
N GLY A 61 11.49 11.63 -6.92
CA GLY A 61 10.85 12.55 -7.86
C GLY A 61 9.34 12.36 -7.96
N PRO A 62 8.58 13.38 -8.41
CA PRO A 62 7.11 13.33 -8.44
C PRO A 62 6.62 12.21 -9.36
N ALA A 63 5.89 11.26 -8.80
CA ALA A 63 5.23 10.16 -9.51
C ALA A 63 4.12 9.57 -8.65
N MET A 64 3.33 8.68 -9.26
CA MET A 64 2.28 7.93 -8.59
C MET A 64 2.35 6.47 -9.01
N VAL A 65 2.15 5.58 -8.06
CA VAL A 65 1.98 4.14 -8.28
C VAL A 65 0.50 3.82 -8.28
N MET A 66 0.03 3.10 -9.27
CA MET A 66 -1.37 2.68 -9.36
C MET A 66 -1.46 1.18 -9.58
N GLN A 67 -2.40 0.55 -8.90
CA GLN A 67 -2.80 -0.83 -9.16
C GLN A 67 -4.02 -0.84 -10.08
N LEU A 68 -3.94 -1.59 -11.15
CA LEU A 68 -5.00 -1.74 -12.15
C LEU A 68 -5.34 -3.22 -12.36
N GLU A 69 -6.55 -3.49 -12.83
CA GLU A 69 -6.88 -4.81 -13.38
C GLU A 69 -6.10 -5.03 -14.69
N ALA A 70 -5.55 -6.21 -14.87
CA ALA A 70 -4.64 -6.51 -15.99
C ALA A 70 -5.28 -6.27 -17.37
N ASP A 71 -6.56 -6.61 -17.51
CA ASP A 71 -7.34 -6.42 -18.74
C ASP A 71 -7.68 -4.96 -19.06
N LYS A 72 -7.67 -4.08 -18.04
CA LYS A 72 -7.96 -2.65 -18.16
C LYS A 72 -6.70 -1.78 -18.23
N ALA A 73 -5.54 -2.34 -17.88
CA ALA A 73 -4.30 -1.59 -17.73
C ALA A 73 -3.88 -0.89 -19.02
N ALA A 74 -3.95 -1.55 -20.16
CA ALA A 74 -3.55 -0.97 -21.46
C ALA A 74 -4.33 0.31 -21.77
N ALA A 75 -5.65 0.31 -21.62
CA ALA A 75 -6.48 1.47 -21.90
C ALA A 75 -6.15 2.66 -20.98
N VAL A 76 -5.91 2.41 -19.68
CA VAL A 76 -5.53 3.46 -18.73
C VAL A 76 -4.16 4.04 -19.06
N ILE A 77 -3.20 3.18 -19.45
CA ILE A 77 -1.85 3.60 -19.87
C ILE A 77 -1.93 4.53 -21.08
N ASP A 78 -2.71 4.15 -22.10
CA ASP A 78 -2.88 4.97 -23.32
C ASP A 78 -3.54 6.32 -23.02
N GLU A 79 -4.54 6.35 -22.16
CA GLU A 79 -5.22 7.58 -21.73
C GLU A 79 -4.27 8.54 -20.98
N LEU A 80 -3.44 8.00 -20.09
CA LEU A 80 -2.46 8.80 -19.34
C LEU A 80 -1.31 9.27 -20.24
N ALA A 81 -0.84 8.41 -21.16
CA ALA A 81 0.18 8.76 -22.12
C ALA A 81 -0.27 9.86 -23.09
N ALA A 82 -1.56 9.85 -23.49
CA ALA A 82 -2.14 10.91 -24.32
C ALA A 82 -2.14 12.29 -23.63
N LEU A 83 -2.04 12.34 -22.31
CA LEU A 83 -1.86 13.57 -21.53
C LEU A 83 -0.40 14.03 -21.44
N GLY A 84 0.52 13.35 -22.11
CA GLY A 84 1.96 13.63 -22.07
C GLY A 84 2.67 13.07 -20.83
N LEU A 85 2.00 12.18 -20.06
CA LEU A 85 2.60 11.56 -18.89
C LEU A 85 3.49 10.37 -19.30
N LYS A 86 4.58 10.20 -18.57
CA LYS A 86 5.40 8.98 -18.69
C LYS A 86 4.80 7.89 -17.83
N VAL A 87 4.33 6.84 -18.48
CA VAL A 87 3.69 5.69 -17.80
C VAL A 87 4.52 4.44 -18.06
N LYS A 88 4.72 3.64 -17.02
CA LYS A 88 5.48 2.38 -17.08
C LYS A 88 4.78 1.33 -16.24
N VAL A 89 4.67 0.10 -16.75
CA VAL A 89 4.33 -1.06 -15.93
C VAL A 89 5.57 -1.45 -15.13
N ILE A 90 5.45 -1.46 -13.81
CA ILE A 90 6.56 -1.70 -12.89
C ILE A 90 6.52 -3.07 -12.23
N GLY A 91 5.46 -3.86 -12.43
CA GLY A 91 5.37 -5.17 -11.83
C GLY A 91 3.96 -5.72 -11.77
N ASP A 92 3.81 -6.79 -10.99
CA ASP A 92 2.55 -7.53 -10.85
C ASP A 92 2.23 -7.77 -9.38
N VAL A 93 0.92 -7.82 -9.08
CA VAL A 93 0.38 -8.21 -7.77
C VAL A 93 0.21 -9.73 -7.72
N GLU A 94 0.64 -10.34 -6.62
CA GLU A 94 0.61 -11.79 -6.40
C GLU A 94 -0.36 -12.13 -5.27
N LEU A 95 -1.64 -12.36 -5.58
CA LEU A 95 -2.72 -12.55 -4.60
C LEU A 95 -2.46 -13.66 -3.57
N ALA A 96 -1.76 -14.72 -3.96
CA ALA A 96 -1.42 -15.84 -3.08
C ALA A 96 -0.12 -15.63 -2.28
N SER A 97 0.60 -14.54 -2.55
CA SER A 97 1.88 -14.25 -1.91
C SER A 97 1.71 -13.27 -0.75
N LYS A 98 2.62 -13.35 0.23
CA LYS A 98 2.81 -12.39 1.33
C LYS A 98 4.22 -11.81 1.30
N GLU A 99 4.80 -11.68 0.12
CA GLU A 99 6.17 -11.23 -0.07
C GLU A 99 6.24 -10.08 -1.06
N LEU A 100 7.16 -9.16 -0.82
CA LEU A 100 7.62 -8.17 -1.80
C LEU A 100 8.89 -8.71 -2.45
N LYS A 101 8.85 -8.83 -3.78
CA LYS A 101 9.98 -9.23 -4.60
C LYS A 101 10.43 -8.08 -5.48
N VAL A 102 11.71 -7.98 -5.71
CA VAL A 102 12.31 -7.08 -6.69
C VAL A 102 13.17 -7.90 -7.63
N THR A 103 12.94 -7.76 -8.91
CA THR A 103 13.81 -8.33 -9.94
C THR A 103 14.51 -7.20 -10.70
N ALA A 104 15.79 -7.41 -11.04
CA ALA A 104 16.58 -6.51 -11.86
C ALA A 104 17.18 -7.30 -13.01
N ALA A 105 17.06 -6.82 -14.24
CA ALA A 105 17.48 -7.52 -15.46
C ALA A 105 16.96 -8.99 -15.53
N GLY A 106 15.77 -9.24 -15.02
CA GLY A 106 15.14 -10.57 -15.00
C GLY A 106 15.63 -11.51 -13.91
N ALA A 107 16.60 -11.12 -13.09
CA ALA A 107 17.07 -11.91 -11.93
C ALA A 107 16.47 -11.40 -10.62
N LEU A 108 16.19 -12.31 -9.69
CA LEU A 108 15.74 -11.95 -8.34
C LEU A 108 16.85 -11.19 -7.60
N ALA A 109 16.58 -9.94 -7.23
CA ALA A 109 17.49 -9.08 -6.49
C ALA A 109 17.14 -9.00 -5.00
N MET A 110 15.85 -9.03 -4.66
CA MET A 110 15.36 -8.95 -3.27
C MET A 110 14.06 -9.74 -3.12
N GLN A 111 13.89 -10.37 -1.97
CA GLN A 111 12.62 -10.99 -1.56
C GLN A 111 12.50 -10.88 -0.04
N LEU A 112 11.41 -10.25 0.42
CA LEU A 112 11.15 -10.04 1.84
C LEU A 112 9.68 -10.34 2.17
N PRO A 113 9.40 -11.03 3.28
CA PRO A 113 8.04 -11.15 3.81
C PRO A 113 7.45 -9.79 4.18
N LEU A 114 6.17 -9.56 3.90
CA LEU A 114 5.48 -8.32 4.25
C LEU A 114 5.48 -8.07 5.76
N ALA A 115 5.44 -9.14 6.58
CA ALA A 115 5.55 -9.03 8.03
C ALA A 115 6.90 -8.44 8.46
N THR A 116 8.00 -8.85 7.82
CA THR A 116 9.33 -8.28 8.06
C THR A 116 9.37 -6.80 7.68
N ILE A 117 8.85 -6.45 6.50
CA ILE A 117 8.80 -5.06 6.03
C ILE A 117 7.98 -4.20 6.99
N ARG A 118 6.80 -4.68 7.41
CA ARG A 118 5.93 -3.98 8.36
C ARG A 118 6.61 -3.75 9.71
N GLY A 119 7.31 -4.77 10.22
CA GLY A 119 8.09 -4.66 11.45
C GLY A 119 9.16 -3.58 11.35
N LEU A 120 9.97 -3.60 10.30
CA LEU A 120 11.01 -2.61 10.05
C LEU A 120 10.44 -1.21 9.86
N TRP A 121 9.36 -1.07 9.10
CA TRP A 121 8.67 0.20 8.86
C TRP A 121 8.12 0.82 10.15
N SER A 122 7.59 0.00 11.05
CA SER A 122 7.00 0.47 12.32
C SER A 122 8.03 0.70 13.44
N GLU A 123 9.26 0.19 13.31
CA GLU A 123 10.25 0.11 14.38
C GLU A 123 10.53 1.48 15.05
N ASN A 124 10.69 2.52 14.25
CA ASN A 124 10.96 3.85 14.80
C ASN A 124 9.80 4.38 15.64
N SER A 125 8.55 4.22 15.16
CA SER A 125 7.35 4.65 15.88
C SER A 125 7.10 3.82 17.14
N VAL A 126 7.40 2.53 17.09
CA VAL A 126 7.30 1.63 18.26
C VAL A 126 8.32 2.03 19.32
N ASN A 127 9.58 2.30 18.94
CA ASN A 127 10.61 2.77 19.87
C ASN A 127 10.19 4.07 20.57
N MET A 128 9.63 5.02 19.82
CA MET A 128 9.11 6.26 20.42
C MET A 128 7.99 5.97 21.44
N ARG A 129 7.07 5.06 21.13
CA ARG A 129 5.98 4.67 22.03
C ARG A 129 6.47 3.96 23.28
N ILE A 130 7.44 3.07 23.17
CA ILE A 130 8.07 2.40 24.32
C ILE A 130 8.65 3.42 25.32
N HIS A 131 9.25 4.51 24.84
CA HIS A 131 9.79 5.56 25.70
C HIS A 131 8.73 6.51 26.28
N ARG A 132 7.63 6.73 25.57
CA ARG A 132 6.58 7.66 25.95
C ARG A 132 5.48 7.00 26.79
N ASP A 133 5.08 5.80 26.44
CA ASP A 133 3.89 5.11 26.97
C ASP A 133 4.30 3.91 27.83
N ASN A 134 3.43 2.90 27.93
CA ASN A 134 3.75 1.65 28.64
C ASN A 134 4.67 0.76 27.79
N PRO A 135 5.92 0.47 28.24
CA PRO A 135 6.86 -0.33 27.48
C PRO A 135 6.33 -1.73 27.10
N ALA A 136 5.55 -2.37 27.97
CA ALA A 136 4.99 -3.70 27.69
C ALA A 136 4.01 -3.67 26.51
N CYS A 137 3.21 -2.60 26.38
CA CYS A 137 2.31 -2.41 25.24
C CYS A 137 3.11 -2.17 23.95
N GLY A 138 4.14 -1.36 24.00
CA GLY A 138 5.02 -1.12 22.86
C GLY A 138 5.73 -2.40 22.38
N GLU A 139 6.20 -3.23 23.29
CA GLU A 139 6.80 -4.54 22.94
C GLU A 139 5.76 -5.51 22.36
N GLN A 140 4.52 -5.46 22.81
CA GLN A 140 3.43 -6.24 22.21
C GLN A 140 3.13 -5.76 20.78
N GLU A 141 3.06 -4.44 20.55
CA GLU A 141 2.89 -3.87 19.21
C GLU A 141 4.04 -4.29 18.27
N ARG A 142 5.28 -4.27 18.75
CA ARG A 142 6.43 -4.74 17.99
C ARG A 142 6.26 -6.19 17.54
N LYS A 143 5.88 -7.09 18.45
CA LYS A 143 5.62 -8.49 18.12
C LYS A 143 4.52 -8.64 17.08
N ASN A 144 3.43 -7.87 17.22
CA ASN A 144 2.32 -7.91 16.26
C ASN A 144 2.73 -7.38 14.88
N ALA A 145 3.59 -6.36 14.82
CA ALA A 145 4.09 -5.85 13.54
C ALA A 145 4.86 -6.90 12.73
N TYR A 146 5.59 -7.79 13.40
CA TYR A 146 6.31 -8.91 12.77
C TYR A 146 5.47 -10.19 12.62
N ALA A 147 4.22 -10.22 13.06
CA ALA A 147 3.39 -11.41 12.98
C ALA A 147 2.92 -11.67 11.53
N GLU A 148 3.20 -12.86 11.00
CA GLU A 148 2.80 -13.25 9.64
C GLU A 148 1.29 -13.46 9.51
N ASN A 149 0.66 -13.93 10.59
CA ASN A 149 -0.75 -14.30 10.63
C ASN A 149 -1.53 -13.44 11.63
N ASP A 150 -1.28 -12.14 11.64
CA ASP A 150 -2.08 -11.20 12.42
C ASP A 150 -3.50 -11.15 11.82
N PRO A 151 -4.56 -11.56 12.57
CA PRO A 151 -5.93 -11.52 12.09
C PRO A 151 -6.47 -10.08 11.94
N GLY A 152 -5.71 -9.08 12.35
CA GLY A 152 -6.14 -7.69 12.42
C GLY A 152 -7.15 -7.45 13.55
N MET A 153 -7.74 -6.28 13.54
CA MET A 153 -8.80 -5.93 14.47
C MET A 153 -10.13 -6.55 14.04
N SER A 154 -10.83 -7.18 14.98
CA SER A 154 -12.16 -7.70 14.75
C SER A 154 -13.14 -7.12 15.78
N PHE A 155 -14.41 -7.03 15.39
CA PHE A 155 -15.48 -6.61 16.30
C PHE A 155 -16.70 -7.50 16.08
N LYS A 156 -17.50 -7.60 17.13
CA LYS A 156 -18.81 -8.25 17.07
C LYS A 156 -19.86 -7.23 17.50
N LEU A 157 -20.73 -6.87 16.57
CA LEU A 157 -21.86 -6.01 16.90
C LEU A 157 -22.86 -6.77 17.77
N THR A 158 -23.40 -6.10 18.77
CA THR A 158 -24.47 -6.61 19.65
C THR A 158 -25.85 -6.14 19.18
N TYR A 159 -25.91 -5.40 18.08
CA TYR A 159 -27.12 -4.88 17.47
C TYR A 159 -27.04 -5.05 15.93
N ASP A 160 -28.18 -4.98 15.25
CA ASP A 160 -28.24 -4.96 13.78
C ASP A 160 -27.98 -3.53 13.28
N PRO A 161 -26.87 -3.27 12.55
CA PRO A 161 -26.57 -1.93 12.05
C PRO A 161 -27.53 -1.45 10.94
N THR A 162 -28.36 -2.33 10.39
CA THR A 162 -29.38 -1.99 9.39
C THR A 162 -30.72 -1.55 10.02
N GLU A 163 -30.92 -1.84 11.31
CA GLU A 163 -32.08 -1.36 12.05
C GLU A 163 -31.94 0.14 12.34
N ILE A 164 -32.84 0.93 11.72
CA ILE A 164 -32.96 2.35 12.05
C ILE A 164 -33.89 2.48 13.28
N PRO A 165 -33.37 2.92 14.44
CA PRO A 165 -34.22 3.08 15.63
C PRO A 165 -35.32 4.11 15.35
N THR A 166 -36.57 3.70 15.56
CA THR A 166 -37.70 4.62 15.47
C THR A 166 -37.69 5.53 16.69
N ILE A 167 -37.37 6.80 16.49
CA ILE A 167 -37.44 7.79 17.56
C ILE A 167 -38.92 8.09 17.80
N THR A 168 -39.49 7.44 18.81
CA THR A 168 -40.85 7.73 19.29
C THR A 168 -40.73 8.72 20.45
N GLY A 169 -40.99 10.00 20.16
CA GLY A 169 -41.19 11.03 21.20
C GLY A 169 -40.30 12.27 21.02
N ASN A 170 -40.87 13.42 21.26
CA ASN A 170 -40.23 14.75 21.22
C ASN A 170 -39.59 15.13 22.58
N ALA A 171 -39.15 14.17 23.38
CA ALA A 171 -38.49 14.45 24.64
C ALA A 171 -37.08 15.02 24.38
N ARG A 172 -36.91 16.32 24.52
CA ARG A 172 -35.58 16.90 24.68
C ARG A 172 -35.02 16.41 26.03
N PRO A 173 -33.81 15.88 26.08
CA PRO A 173 -33.14 15.66 27.34
C PRO A 173 -32.99 17.00 28.07
N ASN A 174 -33.37 17.04 29.34
CA ASN A 174 -33.18 18.19 30.22
C ASN A 174 -31.69 18.42 30.49
#